data_0059cead0ee3770272423ebc8e71a41e
#
_entry.id   0059cead0ee3770272423ebc8e71a41e
#
_cell.length_a   1.000
_cell.length_b   1.000
_cell.length_c   1.000
_cell.angle_alpha   90.00
_cell.angle_beta   90.00
_cell.angle_gamma   90.00
#
_symmetry.space_group_name_H-M   'P 1'
#
loop_
_entity.id
_entity.type
_entity.pdbx_description
1 polymer ?
#
loop_
_entity_poly.entity_id
_entity_poly.type
_entity_poly.pdbx_seq_one_letter_code
_entity_poly.pdbx_strand_id
1 'polypeptide(L)'
;MTPTAVLSPSPYPAYRAAPDGVFREDQKVPLYGINWFGLETPDRAPHGLWTGRTVPDFLAQMRDLGFTALRIPLSPQVLTPGYSTANWARNSGNYPADAYEGLLYLLEEAQKADLYVLLDFHTYDPALIGGKLPGRPFGGKYTKEDWLTDLRRMAEIARGFPNVFGVDLCNEPHSLTWAEWKALAREGAEAVLSVNPSLVVAVEGVGNASDNGGWSAFWGENLTEAYEDPVVLPAPFPTDRILYLPHAYGPSVYRQPYFDDSSFPKNMPPIWEIHFGRMAGRYPLGIGEFGGRYEEDDQVWQDAFVDYLLEKDIRLFFYWSLNPNSGDTGGVLLDDWQTVHEGKMALLRRLME
;
A
#
# COMPACT_ATOMS: atom_id res chain seq x y z
N MET A 1 20.91 30.75 5.99
CA MET A 1 19.81 30.34 6.90
C MET A 1 18.71 29.83 6.02
N THR A 2 18.50 28.52 6.01
CA THR A 2 17.37 27.90 5.31
C THR A 2 16.08 28.35 6.01
N PRO A 3 15.05 28.80 5.32
CA PRO A 3 13.79 29.20 5.96
C PRO A 3 13.26 27.99 6.75
N THR A 4 12.96 28.20 8.03
CA THR A 4 12.28 27.20 8.84
C THR A 4 10.93 26.94 8.19
N ALA A 5 10.71 25.73 7.68
CA ALA A 5 9.44 25.35 7.10
C ALA A 5 8.35 25.50 8.18
N VAL A 6 7.43 26.43 7.96
CA VAL A 6 6.25 26.58 8.81
C VAL A 6 5.24 25.55 8.30
N LEU A 7 5.00 24.49 9.08
CA LEU A 7 4.01 23.49 8.76
C LEU A 7 2.61 24.12 8.80
N SER A 8 1.85 23.99 7.71
CA SER A 8 0.46 24.42 7.69
C SER A 8 -0.37 23.47 8.57
N PRO A 9 -1.16 23.96 9.55
CA PRO A 9 -1.99 23.10 10.37
C PRO A 9 -3.02 22.37 9.50
N SER A 10 -3.22 21.07 9.77
CA SER A 10 -4.32 20.32 9.19
C SER A 10 -5.65 20.71 9.84
N PRO A 11 -6.77 20.71 9.11
CA PRO A 11 -8.10 20.90 9.68
C PRO A 11 -8.58 19.69 10.50
N TYR A 12 -7.89 18.56 10.44
CA TYR A 12 -8.27 17.31 11.09
C TYR A 12 -7.23 16.86 12.11
N PRO A 13 -7.65 16.04 13.12
CA PRO A 13 -6.75 15.39 14.04
C PRO A 13 -5.69 14.56 13.30
N ALA A 14 -4.47 14.60 13.82
CA ALA A 14 -3.35 13.90 13.21
C ALA A 14 -3.42 12.39 13.45
N TYR A 15 -3.04 11.64 12.43
CA TYR A 15 -2.66 10.23 12.58
C TYR A 15 -1.23 10.14 13.07
N ARG A 16 -0.93 9.15 13.89
CA ARG A 16 0.42 8.82 14.33
C ARG A 16 0.66 7.33 14.21
N ALA A 17 1.88 6.96 13.90
CA ALA A 17 2.33 5.59 13.84
C ALA A 17 3.15 5.24 15.09
N ALA A 18 2.84 4.11 15.71
CA ALA A 18 3.51 3.59 16.89
C ALA A 18 3.80 2.09 16.70
N PRO A 19 4.72 1.49 17.48
CA PRO A 19 5.06 0.08 17.32
C PRO A 19 3.88 -0.90 17.40
N ASP A 20 2.81 -0.51 18.08
CA ASP A 20 1.58 -1.28 18.26
C ASP A 20 0.45 -0.90 17.29
N GLY A 21 0.67 0.02 16.34
CA GLY A 21 -0.28 0.36 15.28
C GLY A 21 -0.37 1.84 14.92
N VAL A 22 -1.41 2.17 14.17
CA VAL A 22 -1.74 3.55 13.82
C VAL A 22 -2.83 4.06 14.73
N PHE A 23 -2.72 5.34 15.14
CA PHE A 23 -3.66 5.98 16.03
C PHE A 23 -4.16 7.27 15.41
N ARG A 24 -5.39 7.62 15.72
CA ARG A 24 -5.96 8.93 15.51
C ARG A 24 -6.32 9.49 16.87
N GLU A 25 -5.65 10.60 17.27
CA GLU A 25 -5.64 11.02 18.67
C GLU A 25 -5.11 9.87 19.56
N ASP A 26 -5.87 9.45 20.58
CA ASP A 26 -5.51 8.34 21.46
C ASP A 26 -6.22 7.02 21.11
N GLN A 27 -6.96 6.97 20.00
CA GLN A 27 -7.68 5.79 19.57
C GLN A 27 -6.88 5.02 18.52
N LYS A 28 -6.64 3.74 18.78
CA LYS A 28 -6.05 2.82 17.79
C LYS A 28 -7.01 2.64 16.62
N VAL A 29 -6.50 2.82 15.42
CA VAL A 29 -7.25 2.66 14.17
C VAL A 29 -7.06 1.22 13.69
N PRO A 30 -8.13 0.41 13.59
CA PRO A 30 -8.02 -0.90 12.99
C PRO A 30 -7.80 -0.73 11.48
N LEU A 31 -6.68 -1.22 10.95
CA LEU A 31 -6.34 -1.15 9.53
C LEU A 31 -6.26 -2.57 8.95
N TYR A 32 -7.43 -3.16 8.73
CA TYR A 32 -7.63 -4.41 8.01
C TYR A 32 -7.95 -4.05 6.56
N GLY A 33 -6.91 -3.98 5.75
CA GLY A 33 -6.98 -3.35 4.45
C GLY A 33 -7.08 -4.32 3.28
N ILE A 34 -7.55 -3.76 2.17
CA ILE A 34 -7.54 -4.40 0.87
C ILE A 34 -7.06 -3.41 -0.20
N ASN A 35 -6.32 -3.89 -1.18
CA ASN A 35 -5.95 -3.10 -2.35
C ASN A 35 -7.06 -3.17 -3.40
N TRP A 36 -7.44 -2.03 -3.98
CA TRP A 36 -8.34 -1.96 -5.13
C TRP A 36 -7.68 -1.17 -6.25
N PHE A 37 -7.19 -1.88 -7.25
CA PHE A 37 -6.38 -1.29 -8.30
C PHE A 37 -7.18 -0.87 -9.53
N GLY A 38 -6.57 -0.05 -10.39
CA GLY A 38 -7.08 0.44 -11.65
C GLY A 38 -6.77 1.92 -11.93
N LEU A 39 -6.60 2.75 -10.89
CA LEU A 39 -6.30 4.17 -11.07
C LEU A 39 -4.84 4.43 -11.48
N GLU A 40 -3.94 3.52 -11.20
CA GLU A 40 -2.54 3.54 -11.63
C GLU A 40 -2.37 3.09 -13.08
N THR A 41 -3.37 2.44 -13.67
CA THR A 41 -3.36 1.89 -15.03
C THR A 41 -3.74 2.95 -16.09
N PRO A 42 -3.60 2.65 -17.39
CA PRO A 42 -4.13 3.51 -18.46
C PRO A 42 -5.63 3.76 -18.40
N ASP A 43 -6.39 2.95 -17.66
CA ASP A 43 -7.83 3.09 -17.46
C ASP A 43 -8.19 4.24 -16.51
N ARG A 44 -7.32 4.55 -15.54
CA ARG A 44 -7.49 5.63 -14.55
C ARG A 44 -8.84 5.58 -13.83
N ALA A 45 -9.32 4.36 -13.57
CA ALA A 45 -10.58 4.10 -12.87
C ALA A 45 -10.49 2.76 -12.14
N PRO A 46 -11.16 2.58 -10.99
CA PRO A 46 -11.17 1.30 -10.28
C PRO A 46 -11.69 0.19 -11.18
N HIS A 47 -10.96 -0.91 -11.27
CA HIS A 47 -11.39 -2.05 -12.07
C HIS A 47 -12.64 -2.72 -11.47
N GLY A 48 -13.45 -3.32 -12.32
CA GLY A 48 -14.72 -3.96 -11.95
C GLY A 48 -15.95 -3.11 -12.26
N LEU A 49 -15.81 -1.80 -12.45
CA LEU A 49 -16.95 -0.94 -12.77
C LEU A 49 -17.61 -1.28 -14.12
N TRP A 50 -16.93 -1.97 -15.04
CA TRP A 50 -17.51 -2.48 -16.29
C TRP A 50 -18.62 -3.53 -16.10
N THR A 51 -18.74 -4.12 -14.91
CA THR A 51 -19.79 -5.09 -14.57
C THR A 51 -21.14 -4.44 -14.35
N GLY A 52 -21.21 -3.10 -14.29
CA GLY A 52 -22.39 -2.32 -13.94
C GLY A 52 -22.57 -2.08 -12.44
N ARG A 53 -21.70 -2.66 -11.59
CA ARG A 53 -21.64 -2.32 -10.16
C ARG A 53 -21.01 -0.94 -10.00
N THR A 54 -21.47 -0.22 -8.99
CA THR A 54 -20.99 1.13 -8.66
C THR A 54 -19.88 1.11 -7.62
N VAL A 55 -19.18 2.23 -7.45
CA VAL A 55 -18.20 2.39 -6.36
C VAL A 55 -18.83 2.10 -4.98
N PRO A 56 -20.01 2.67 -4.62
CA PRO A 56 -20.66 2.31 -3.35
C PRO A 56 -20.95 0.82 -3.17
N ASP A 57 -21.31 0.08 -4.25
CA ASP A 57 -21.55 -1.37 -4.14
C ASP A 57 -20.30 -2.15 -3.76
N PHE A 58 -19.13 -1.79 -4.32
CA PHE A 58 -17.86 -2.41 -3.97
C PHE A 58 -17.42 -2.05 -2.55
N LEU A 59 -17.54 -0.78 -2.15
CA LEU A 59 -17.16 -0.33 -0.81
C LEU A 59 -18.06 -0.95 0.28
N ALA A 60 -19.38 -1.06 0.02
CA ALA A 60 -20.29 -1.76 0.92
C ALA A 60 -19.89 -3.24 1.09
N GLN A 61 -19.58 -3.93 -0.01
CA GLN A 61 -19.10 -5.31 0.06
C GLN A 61 -17.77 -5.44 0.84
N MET A 62 -16.82 -4.53 0.66
CA MET A 62 -15.58 -4.52 1.46
C MET A 62 -15.91 -4.40 2.97
N ARG A 63 -16.82 -3.51 3.35
CA ARG A 63 -17.26 -3.35 4.75
C ARG A 63 -17.93 -4.62 5.28
N ASP A 64 -18.83 -5.20 4.50
CA ASP A 64 -19.55 -6.44 4.87
C ASP A 64 -18.58 -7.63 5.07
N LEU A 65 -17.44 -7.64 4.35
CA LEU A 65 -16.38 -8.62 4.50
C LEU A 65 -15.48 -8.36 5.72
N GLY A 66 -15.60 -7.19 6.39
CA GLY A 66 -14.85 -6.83 7.57
C GLY A 66 -13.63 -5.94 7.31
N PHE A 67 -13.37 -5.54 6.06
CA PHE A 67 -12.30 -4.58 5.79
C PHE A 67 -12.63 -3.20 6.36
N THR A 68 -11.63 -2.54 6.89
CA THR A 68 -11.72 -1.21 7.51
C THR A 68 -10.90 -0.18 6.76
N ALA A 69 -10.04 -0.63 5.85
CA ALA A 69 -9.13 0.23 5.12
C ALA A 69 -9.01 -0.17 3.65
N LEU A 70 -8.67 0.81 2.82
CA LEU A 70 -8.45 0.69 1.39
C LEU A 70 -7.10 1.29 1.04
N ARG A 71 -6.21 0.52 0.38
CA ARG A 71 -5.03 1.06 -0.30
C ARG A 71 -5.37 1.24 -1.76
N ILE A 72 -5.11 2.43 -2.27
CA ILE A 72 -5.47 2.84 -3.64
C ILE A 72 -4.19 3.09 -4.43
N PRO A 73 -3.81 2.17 -5.33
CA PRO A 73 -2.74 2.40 -6.30
C PRO A 73 -3.05 3.58 -7.21
N LEU A 74 -2.10 4.50 -7.37
CA LEU A 74 -2.26 5.73 -8.14
C LEU A 74 -1.10 5.95 -9.11
N SER A 75 -1.38 6.71 -10.16
CA SER A 75 -0.37 7.33 -11.03
C SER A 75 -0.55 8.85 -11.05
N PRO A 76 0.44 9.63 -11.51
CA PRO A 76 0.33 11.09 -11.61
C PRO A 76 -0.87 11.59 -12.43
N GLN A 77 -1.36 10.76 -13.36
CA GLN A 77 -2.46 11.14 -14.25
C GLN A 77 -3.81 11.29 -13.53
N VAL A 78 -3.96 10.75 -12.34
CA VAL A 78 -5.18 10.91 -11.52
C VAL A 78 -5.05 12.00 -10.45
N LEU A 79 -3.89 12.64 -10.36
CA LEU A 79 -3.61 13.67 -9.34
C LEU A 79 -3.88 15.10 -9.84
N THR A 80 -4.20 15.26 -11.11
CA THR A 80 -4.52 16.57 -11.74
C THR A 80 -5.60 16.41 -12.78
N PRO A 81 -6.48 17.43 -12.95
CA PRO A 81 -7.51 17.39 -14.00
C PRO A 81 -6.92 17.29 -15.42
N GLY A 82 -7.69 16.73 -16.34
CA GLY A 82 -7.39 16.73 -17.78
C GLY A 82 -7.16 15.34 -18.38
N TYR A 83 -7.09 14.29 -17.57
CA TYR A 83 -7.04 12.92 -18.06
C TYR A 83 -8.42 12.27 -17.96
N SER A 84 -8.81 11.57 -19.03
CA SER A 84 -10.11 10.89 -19.05
C SER A 84 -10.01 9.50 -18.41
N THR A 85 -11.05 9.12 -17.69
CA THR A 85 -11.27 7.75 -17.25
C THR A 85 -11.68 6.86 -18.43
N ALA A 86 -11.50 5.56 -18.32
CA ALA A 86 -11.99 4.59 -19.30
C ALA A 86 -13.50 4.73 -19.53
N ASN A 87 -13.94 4.55 -20.78
CA ASN A 87 -15.36 4.73 -21.14
C ASN A 87 -16.30 3.82 -20.36
N TRP A 88 -15.87 2.59 -20.08
CA TRP A 88 -16.66 1.61 -19.34
C TRP A 88 -16.93 2.05 -17.89
N ALA A 89 -16.01 2.77 -17.24
CA ALA A 89 -16.19 3.28 -15.88
C ALA A 89 -17.38 4.27 -15.81
N ARG A 90 -17.55 5.09 -16.85
CA ARG A 90 -18.64 6.07 -16.94
C ARG A 90 -20.02 5.46 -17.14
N ASN A 91 -20.08 4.21 -17.57
CA ASN A 91 -21.35 3.47 -17.72
C ASN A 91 -21.83 2.86 -16.39
N SER A 92 -21.01 2.91 -15.35
CA SER A 92 -21.27 2.36 -14.03
C SER A 92 -21.71 3.47 -13.07
N GLY A 93 -22.97 3.84 -13.13
CA GLY A 93 -23.51 4.90 -12.29
C GLY A 93 -22.99 6.30 -12.67
N ASN A 94 -22.61 7.10 -11.67
CA ASN A 94 -22.18 8.48 -11.84
C ASN A 94 -20.64 8.64 -11.76
N TYR A 95 -19.86 7.62 -12.15
CA TYR A 95 -18.42 7.75 -12.08
C TYR A 95 -17.90 8.85 -13.01
N PRO A 96 -17.08 9.80 -12.53
CA PRO A 96 -16.65 10.96 -13.29
C PRO A 96 -15.88 10.63 -14.56
N ALA A 97 -15.99 11.48 -15.58
CA ALA A 97 -15.27 11.36 -16.83
C ALA A 97 -13.80 11.82 -16.72
N ASP A 98 -13.51 12.76 -15.82
CA ASP A 98 -12.17 13.20 -15.50
C ASP A 98 -11.59 12.31 -14.40
N ALA A 99 -10.33 11.89 -14.54
CA ALA A 99 -9.70 10.95 -13.63
C ALA A 99 -9.44 11.54 -12.23
N TYR A 100 -9.13 12.83 -12.16
CA TYR A 100 -8.97 13.54 -10.89
C TYR A 100 -10.30 13.62 -10.14
N GLU A 101 -11.38 14.00 -10.80
CA GLU A 101 -12.71 13.99 -10.22
C GLU A 101 -13.15 12.57 -9.81
N GLY A 102 -12.72 11.55 -10.58
CA GLY A 102 -12.93 10.14 -10.26
C GLY A 102 -12.25 9.72 -8.95
N LEU A 103 -11.02 10.17 -8.72
CA LEU A 103 -10.33 9.96 -7.44
C LEU A 103 -11.07 10.64 -6.29
N LEU A 104 -11.44 11.92 -6.44
CA LEU A 104 -12.17 12.64 -5.40
C LEU A 104 -13.50 11.97 -5.06
N TYR A 105 -14.24 11.51 -6.07
CA TYR A 105 -15.47 10.76 -5.89
C TYR A 105 -15.24 9.46 -5.10
N LEU A 106 -14.20 8.69 -5.45
CA LEU A 106 -13.86 7.46 -4.72
C LEU A 106 -13.54 7.75 -3.24
N LEU A 107 -12.78 8.81 -2.96
CA LEU A 107 -12.42 9.19 -1.58
C LEU A 107 -13.65 9.62 -0.77
N GLU A 108 -14.57 10.35 -1.39
CA GLU A 108 -15.84 10.75 -0.76
C GLU A 108 -16.73 9.53 -0.44
N GLU A 109 -16.86 8.58 -1.39
CA GLU A 109 -17.63 7.37 -1.16
C GLU A 109 -16.96 6.45 -0.12
N ALA A 110 -15.62 6.35 -0.11
CA ALA A 110 -14.88 5.63 0.92
C ALA A 110 -15.10 6.25 2.32
N GLN A 111 -15.18 7.58 2.42
CA GLN A 111 -15.51 8.27 3.66
C GLN A 111 -16.94 7.96 4.11
N LYS A 112 -17.92 7.96 3.20
CA LYS A 112 -19.32 7.58 3.50
C LYS A 112 -19.43 6.13 3.96
N ALA A 113 -18.58 5.26 3.41
CA ALA A 113 -18.49 3.85 3.78
C ALA A 113 -17.71 3.60 5.07
N ASP A 114 -17.19 4.63 5.73
CA ASP A 114 -16.36 4.54 6.94
C ASP A 114 -15.11 3.67 6.74
N LEU A 115 -14.44 3.85 5.59
CA LEU A 115 -13.17 3.20 5.25
C LEU A 115 -12.03 4.21 5.37
N TYR A 116 -10.96 3.81 6.07
CA TYR A 116 -9.70 4.53 6.05
C TYR A 116 -9.00 4.32 4.70
N VAL A 117 -8.26 5.31 4.24
CA VAL A 117 -7.59 5.25 2.93
C VAL A 117 -6.09 5.52 3.07
N LEU A 118 -5.31 4.66 2.42
CA LEU A 118 -3.89 4.87 2.10
C LEU A 118 -3.77 5.17 0.60
N LEU A 119 -3.25 6.35 0.26
CA LEU A 119 -2.93 6.69 -1.13
C LEU A 119 -1.55 6.15 -1.46
N ASP A 120 -1.44 5.32 -2.50
CA ASP A 120 -0.20 4.71 -2.91
C ASP A 120 0.32 5.32 -4.21
N PHE A 121 1.54 5.85 -4.19
CA PHE A 121 2.25 6.22 -5.41
C PHE A 121 2.79 4.96 -6.09
N HIS A 122 1.96 4.34 -6.94
CA HIS A 122 2.23 3.00 -7.48
C HIS A 122 3.17 3.02 -8.68
N THR A 123 3.01 3.98 -9.57
CA THR A 123 3.87 4.17 -10.75
C THR A 123 3.86 5.61 -11.20
N TYR A 124 4.98 6.06 -11.77
CA TYR A 124 5.04 7.38 -12.41
C TYR A 124 4.52 7.38 -13.86
N ASP A 125 4.36 6.20 -14.47
CA ASP A 125 3.82 6.06 -15.83
C ASP A 125 2.89 4.84 -15.91
N PRO A 126 1.58 5.06 -16.15
CA PRO A 126 0.61 3.98 -16.30
C PRO A 126 0.96 2.96 -17.40
N ALA A 127 1.74 3.35 -18.41
CA ALA A 127 2.17 2.45 -19.48
C ALA A 127 3.15 1.36 -19.02
N LEU A 128 3.71 1.48 -17.81
CA LEU A 128 4.62 0.49 -17.21
C LEU A 128 3.87 -0.64 -16.49
N ILE A 129 2.58 -0.44 -16.19
CA ILE A 129 1.76 -1.45 -15.52
C ILE A 129 1.61 -2.69 -16.43
N GLY A 130 1.81 -3.87 -15.86
CA GLY A 130 1.85 -5.16 -16.58
C GLY A 130 3.18 -5.48 -17.24
N GLY A 131 4.19 -4.61 -17.07
CA GLY A 131 5.59 -4.80 -17.48
C GLY A 131 6.53 -4.86 -16.29
N LYS A 132 7.78 -4.45 -16.49
CA LYS A 132 8.72 -4.25 -15.39
C LYS A 132 8.49 -2.88 -14.79
N LEU A 133 7.91 -2.82 -13.59
CA LEU A 133 7.87 -1.59 -12.81
C LEU A 133 9.31 -1.14 -12.50
N PRO A 134 9.58 0.18 -12.59
CA PRO A 134 10.88 0.68 -12.17
C PRO A 134 10.96 0.62 -10.64
N GLY A 135 12.09 0.16 -10.13
CA GLY A 135 12.33 0.12 -8.68
C GLY A 135 12.57 1.49 -8.04
N ARG A 136 12.39 2.56 -8.82
CA ARG A 136 12.54 3.95 -8.38
C ARG A 136 11.26 4.73 -8.70
N PRO A 137 10.87 5.71 -7.85
CA PRO A 137 9.63 6.48 -8.06
C PRO A 137 9.72 7.51 -9.19
N PHE A 138 10.81 7.51 -9.94
CA PHE A 138 11.03 8.39 -11.08
C PHE A 138 11.99 7.78 -12.10
N GLY A 139 11.90 8.23 -13.35
CA GLY A 139 12.76 7.78 -14.43
C GLY A 139 12.38 8.39 -15.78
N GLY A 140 13.25 8.22 -16.77
CA GLY A 140 13.04 8.80 -18.09
C GLY A 140 12.89 10.34 -18.05
N LYS A 141 11.73 10.84 -18.45
CA LYS A 141 11.41 12.28 -18.40
C LYS A 141 10.76 12.71 -17.09
N TYR A 142 10.28 11.76 -16.30
CA TYR A 142 9.67 12.04 -15.00
C TYR A 142 10.78 12.10 -13.93
N THR A 143 10.97 13.29 -13.40
CA THR A 143 12.11 13.62 -12.52
C THR A 143 11.79 13.38 -11.03
N LYS A 144 12.81 13.39 -10.17
CA LYS A 144 12.61 13.38 -8.72
C LYS A 144 11.73 14.54 -8.25
N GLU A 145 11.87 15.72 -8.81
CA GLU A 145 11.04 16.88 -8.42
C GLU A 145 9.58 16.73 -8.88
N ASP A 146 9.32 16.04 -9.99
CA ASP A 146 7.96 15.69 -10.40
C ASP A 146 7.33 14.74 -9.36
N TRP A 147 8.06 13.70 -8.92
CA TRP A 147 7.61 12.80 -7.86
C TRP A 147 7.32 13.54 -6.55
N LEU A 148 8.24 14.37 -6.07
CA LEU A 148 8.03 15.16 -4.85
C LEU A 148 6.84 16.12 -4.99
N THR A 149 6.60 16.66 -6.19
CA THR A 149 5.45 17.51 -6.49
C THR A 149 4.16 16.70 -6.42
N ASP A 150 4.14 15.50 -6.97
CA ASP A 150 2.95 14.64 -6.93
C ASP A 150 2.66 14.11 -5.52
N LEU A 151 3.68 13.81 -4.71
CA LEU A 151 3.49 13.50 -3.29
C LEU A 151 2.86 14.68 -2.53
N ARG A 152 3.28 15.93 -2.81
CA ARG A 152 2.63 17.12 -2.24
C ARG A 152 1.17 17.25 -2.68
N ARG A 153 0.84 16.91 -3.95
CA ARG A 153 -0.55 16.87 -4.45
C ARG A 153 -1.39 15.82 -3.73
N MET A 154 -0.85 14.61 -3.53
CA MET A 154 -1.53 13.57 -2.73
C MET A 154 -1.82 14.06 -1.32
N ALA A 155 -0.85 14.71 -0.67
CA ALA A 155 -1.02 15.29 0.65
C ALA A 155 -2.05 16.43 0.68
N GLU A 156 -2.13 17.26 -0.37
CA GLU A 156 -3.13 18.33 -0.48
C GLU A 156 -4.53 17.76 -0.73
N ILE A 157 -4.68 16.75 -1.60
CA ILE A 157 -5.95 16.03 -1.80
C ILE A 157 -6.43 15.48 -0.44
N ALA A 158 -5.55 14.83 0.31
CA ALA A 158 -5.87 14.24 1.62
C ALA A 158 -6.36 15.28 2.64
N ARG A 159 -6.04 16.58 2.50
CA ARG A 159 -6.58 17.63 3.36
C ARG A 159 -8.10 17.79 3.23
N GLY A 160 -8.70 17.34 2.14
CA GLY A 160 -10.15 17.34 1.94
C GLY A 160 -10.87 16.13 2.56
N PHE A 161 -10.14 15.09 2.98
CA PHE A 161 -10.71 13.80 3.34
C PHE A 161 -10.12 13.27 4.67
N PRO A 162 -10.83 13.42 5.79
CA PRO A 162 -10.33 13.03 7.12
C PRO A 162 -10.11 11.52 7.30
N ASN A 163 -10.64 10.69 6.41
CA ASN A 163 -10.44 9.25 6.37
C ASN A 163 -9.16 8.83 5.64
N VAL A 164 -8.51 9.73 4.90
CA VAL A 164 -7.18 9.47 4.33
C VAL A 164 -6.17 9.59 5.46
N PHE A 165 -5.61 8.45 5.88
CA PHE A 165 -4.69 8.41 7.02
C PHE A 165 -3.23 8.54 6.60
N GLY A 166 -2.89 8.24 5.35
CA GLY A 166 -1.50 8.24 4.94
C GLY A 166 -1.27 8.23 3.43
N VAL A 167 0.02 8.37 3.09
CA VAL A 167 0.56 8.27 1.75
C VAL A 167 1.68 7.24 1.75
N ASP A 168 1.62 6.29 0.82
CA ASP A 168 2.68 5.35 0.50
C ASP A 168 3.57 5.98 -0.57
N LEU A 169 4.85 6.10 -0.28
CA LEU A 169 5.76 6.93 -1.06
C LEU A 169 6.12 6.36 -2.43
N CYS A 170 6.21 5.05 -2.51
CA CYS A 170 6.56 4.35 -3.74
C CYS A 170 6.27 2.87 -3.60
N ASN A 171 5.48 2.34 -4.53
CA ASN A 171 5.25 0.91 -4.63
C ASN A 171 6.52 0.17 -5.03
N GLU A 172 6.87 -0.84 -4.25
CA GLU A 172 7.89 -1.85 -4.53
C GLU A 172 9.27 -1.31 -4.93
N PRO A 173 9.93 -0.52 -4.08
CA PRO A 173 11.29 -0.10 -4.33
C PRO A 173 12.20 -1.33 -4.51
N HIS A 174 12.95 -1.36 -5.62
CA HIS A 174 13.94 -2.41 -5.90
C HIS A 174 15.08 -1.87 -6.75
N SER A 175 16.16 -2.65 -6.92
CA SER A 175 17.36 -2.17 -7.62
C SER A 175 17.96 -0.89 -6.99
N LEU A 176 17.71 -0.71 -5.70
CA LEU A 176 18.19 0.35 -4.81
C LEU A 176 18.77 -0.30 -3.57
N THR A 177 19.85 0.27 -3.05
CA THR A 177 20.29 -0.02 -1.68
C THR A 177 19.35 0.63 -0.68
N TRP A 178 19.31 0.09 0.55
CA TRP A 178 18.54 0.73 1.62
C TRP A 178 18.97 2.19 1.86
N ALA A 179 20.27 2.47 1.81
CA ALA A 179 20.79 3.83 1.99
C ALA A 179 20.27 4.81 0.92
N GLU A 180 20.19 4.38 -0.36
CA GLU A 180 19.61 5.19 -1.44
C GLU A 180 18.11 5.39 -1.23
N TRP A 181 17.38 4.30 -0.93
CA TRP A 181 15.93 4.38 -0.70
C TRP A 181 15.60 5.21 0.54
N LYS A 182 16.28 4.98 1.66
CA LYS A 182 16.08 5.77 2.89
C LYS A 182 16.24 7.27 2.65
N ALA A 183 17.22 7.68 1.85
CA ALA A 183 17.40 9.10 1.52
C ALA A 183 16.21 9.66 0.73
N LEU A 184 15.72 8.92 -0.27
CA LEU A 184 14.53 9.29 -1.04
C LEU A 184 13.27 9.27 -0.18
N ALA A 185 13.07 8.23 0.63
CA ALA A 185 11.93 8.11 1.53
C ALA A 185 11.84 9.28 2.51
N ARG A 186 12.99 9.74 3.03
CA ARG A 186 13.04 10.93 3.87
C ARG A 186 12.61 12.18 3.09
N GLU A 187 13.14 12.43 1.89
CA GLU A 187 12.76 13.58 1.06
C GLU A 187 11.25 13.52 0.71
N GLY A 188 10.73 12.34 0.37
CA GLY A 188 9.31 12.13 0.09
C GLY A 188 8.42 12.39 1.31
N ALA A 189 8.84 11.90 2.48
CA ALA A 189 8.11 12.14 3.73
C ALA A 189 8.11 13.63 4.11
N GLU A 190 9.23 14.33 3.95
CA GLU A 190 9.32 15.79 4.14
C GLU A 190 8.38 16.51 3.17
N ALA A 191 8.28 16.08 1.89
CA ALA A 191 7.37 16.67 0.91
C ALA A 191 5.90 16.48 1.32
N VAL A 192 5.47 15.28 1.71
CA VAL A 192 4.11 14.99 2.20
C VAL A 192 3.79 15.82 3.44
N LEU A 193 4.63 15.76 4.46
CA LEU A 193 4.38 16.38 5.78
C LEU A 193 4.51 17.90 5.75
N SER A 194 5.23 18.48 4.78
CA SER A 194 5.25 19.93 4.59
C SER A 194 3.89 20.49 4.18
N VAL A 195 3.05 19.69 3.53
CA VAL A 195 1.70 20.05 3.09
C VAL A 195 0.66 19.59 4.09
N ASN A 196 0.75 18.35 4.57
CA ASN A 196 -0.22 17.80 5.52
C ASN A 196 0.49 17.03 6.66
N PRO A 197 0.85 17.68 7.75
CA PRO A 197 1.57 17.07 8.88
C PRO A 197 0.73 16.09 9.70
N SER A 198 -0.56 15.92 9.37
CA SER A 198 -1.45 14.97 10.03
C SER A 198 -1.40 13.56 9.47
N LEU A 199 -0.75 13.36 8.32
CA LEU A 199 -0.68 12.07 7.66
C LEU A 199 0.41 11.19 8.26
N VAL A 200 0.21 9.90 8.17
CA VAL A 200 1.25 8.89 8.25
C VAL A 200 1.90 8.74 6.87
N VAL A 201 3.18 8.46 6.85
CA VAL A 201 3.93 8.18 5.63
C VAL A 201 4.37 6.73 5.65
N ALA A 202 3.87 5.96 4.70
CA ALA A 202 4.27 4.58 4.53
C ALA A 202 5.59 4.49 3.76
N VAL A 203 6.46 3.59 4.22
CA VAL A 203 7.77 3.30 3.64
C VAL A 203 7.89 1.79 3.50
N GLU A 204 8.00 1.33 2.28
CA GLU A 204 8.27 -0.08 2.00
C GLU A 204 9.76 -0.41 2.17
N GLY A 205 10.08 -1.70 2.16
CA GLY A 205 11.46 -2.17 2.05
C GLY A 205 12.02 -2.00 0.64
N VAL A 206 13.14 -2.68 0.39
CA VAL A 206 13.76 -2.77 -0.95
C VAL A 206 13.80 -4.23 -1.41
N GLY A 207 14.35 -4.49 -2.60
CA GLY A 207 14.63 -5.85 -3.06
C GLY A 207 16.04 -6.32 -2.67
N ASN A 208 16.66 -7.11 -3.55
CA ASN A 208 17.94 -7.79 -3.31
C ASN A 208 19.18 -6.88 -3.40
N ALA A 209 19.05 -5.60 -3.68
CA ALA A 209 20.20 -4.69 -3.84
C ALA A 209 20.88 -4.29 -2.53
N SER A 210 20.28 -4.64 -1.39
CA SER A 210 20.79 -4.44 -0.04
C SER A 210 21.05 -5.76 0.67
N ASP A 211 21.64 -5.71 1.87
CA ASP A 211 21.75 -6.88 2.73
C ASP A 211 20.35 -7.47 3.01
N ASN A 212 20.19 -8.73 2.69
CA ASN A 212 18.94 -9.49 2.84
C ASN A 212 19.12 -10.75 3.69
N GLY A 213 20.18 -10.80 4.48
CA GLY A 213 20.50 -11.95 5.33
C GLY A 213 20.86 -13.22 4.55
N GLY A 214 21.18 -13.09 3.26
CA GLY A 214 21.50 -14.21 2.37
C GLY A 214 20.30 -14.88 1.70
N TRP A 215 19.09 -14.36 1.91
CA TRP A 215 17.84 -14.84 1.30
C TRP A 215 17.33 -13.87 0.24
N SER A 216 16.79 -14.42 -0.85
CA SER A 216 16.13 -13.57 -1.85
C SER A 216 14.90 -12.87 -1.25
N ALA A 217 14.73 -11.59 -1.56
CA ALA A 217 13.58 -10.81 -1.16
C ALA A 217 12.72 -10.42 -2.36
N PHE A 218 11.42 -10.31 -2.15
CA PHE A 218 10.52 -9.66 -3.10
C PHE A 218 10.78 -8.15 -3.16
N TRP A 219 10.28 -7.50 -4.19
CA TRP A 219 10.32 -6.04 -4.27
C TRP A 219 9.50 -5.44 -3.11
N GLY A 220 10.00 -4.40 -2.50
CA GLY A 220 9.34 -3.80 -1.34
C GLY A 220 9.44 -4.58 -0.02
N GLU A 221 10.00 -5.82 -0.01
CA GLU A 221 9.98 -6.68 1.18
C GLU A 221 11.06 -6.34 2.22
N ASN A 222 12.27 -6.03 1.74
CA ASN A 222 13.48 -6.13 2.56
C ASN A 222 13.73 -4.88 3.41
N LEU A 223 13.51 -4.99 4.71
CA LEU A 223 13.81 -4.00 5.75
C LEU A 223 15.01 -4.41 6.64
N THR A 224 15.85 -5.34 6.17
CA THR A 224 16.97 -5.87 6.96
C THR A 224 17.87 -4.77 7.51
N GLU A 225 18.28 -3.81 6.67
CA GLU A 225 19.12 -2.69 7.10
C GLU A 225 18.32 -1.60 7.84
N ALA A 226 17.01 -1.46 7.56
CA ALA A 226 16.14 -0.48 8.22
C ALA A 226 16.07 -0.66 9.74
N TYR A 227 16.28 -1.89 10.22
CA TYR A 227 16.24 -2.21 11.65
C TYR A 227 17.31 -1.44 12.45
N GLU A 228 18.50 -1.29 11.91
CA GLU A 228 19.59 -0.55 12.55
C GLU A 228 19.70 0.91 12.06
N ASP A 229 19.22 1.18 10.85
CA ASP A 229 19.34 2.48 10.19
C ASP A 229 17.98 2.96 9.63
N PRO A 230 16.99 3.26 10.52
CA PRO A 230 15.64 3.62 10.10
C PRO A 230 15.56 4.98 9.41
N VAL A 231 14.42 5.26 8.76
CA VAL A 231 14.09 6.61 8.28
C VAL A 231 13.83 7.51 9.48
N VAL A 232 14.58 8.60 9.59
CA VAL A 232 14.44 9.60 10.64
C VAL A 232 14.11 10.95 10.03
N LEU A 233 13.02 11.55 10.50
CA LEU A 233 12.60 12.87 10.07
C LEU A 233 13.31 13.97 10.88
N PRO A 234 13.84 15.01 10.22
CA PRO A 234 14.46 16.14 10.91
C PRO A 234 13.38 17.08 11.50
N ALA A 235 13.75 17.85 12.50
CA ALA A 235 12.90 18.96 12.93
C ALA A 235 12.66 19.93 11.73
N PRO A 236 11.46 20.51 11.59
CA PRO A 236 10.34 20.53 12.54
C PRO A 236 9.30 19.39 12.34
N PHE A 237 9.58 18.37 11.54
CA PHE A 237 8.62 17.31 11.26
C PHE A 237 8.36 16.42 12.48
N PRO A 238 7.11 15.95 12.68
CA PRO A 238 6.79 14.98 13.73
C PRO A 238 7.54 13.66 13.50
N THR A 239 8.06 13.05 14.56
CA THR A 239 8.86 11.84 14.48
C THR A 239 8.03 10.54 14.45
N ASP A 240 6.74 10.63 14.72
CA ASP A 240 5.77 9.53 14.80
C ASP A 240 4.89 9.43 13.54
N ARG A 241 5.49 9.63 12.38
CA ARG A 241 4.77 9.61 11.09
C ARG A 241 5.20 8.49 10.16
N ILE A 242 6.29 7.79 10.42
CA ILE A 242 6.77 6.72 9.55
C ILE A 242 6.10 5.41 9.96
N LEU A 243 5.51 4.73 8.97
CA LEU A 243 4.95 3.39 9.06
C LEU A 243 5.65 2.50 8.02
N TYR A 244 6.27 1.41 8.45
CA TYR A 244 6.87 0.46 7.52
C TYR A 244 5.82 -0.53 7.01
N LEU A 245 5.74 -0.68 5.67
CA LEU A 245 4.77 -1.54 4.99
C LEU A 245 5.46 -2.44 3.95
N PRO A 246 6.24 -3.45 4.37
CA PRO A 246 6.84 -4.40 3.43
C PRO A 246 5.77 -5.17 2.66
N HIS A 247 6.13 -5.62 1.44
CA HIS A 247 5.35 -6.53 0.61
C HIS A 247 5.94 -7.94 0.70
N ALA A 248 5.11 -8.96 0.81
CA ALA A 248 5.57 -10.34 0.86
C ALA A 248 4.63 -11.24 0.05
N TYR A 249 5.22 -12.09 -0.79
CA TYR A 249 4.45 -12.94 -1.68
C TYR A 249 4.91 -14.41 -1.65
N GLY A 250 4.00 -15.28 -2.09
CA GLY A 250 4.22 -16.71 -2.17
C GLY A 250 4.61 -17.22 -3.56
N PRO A 251 4.67 -18.56 -3.70
CA PRO A 251 5.16 -19.22 -4.94
C PRO A 251 4.32 -18.92 -6.18
N SER A 252 3.05 -18.52 -6.05
CA SER A 252 2.20 -18.20 -7.21
C SER A 252 2.62 -16.90 -7.89
N VAL A 253 3.24 -15.96 -7.17
CA VAL A 253 3.69 -14.67 -7.71
C VAL A 253 5.09 -14.81 -8.32
N TYR A 254 6.03 -15.34 -7.56
CA TYR A 254 7.38 -15.63 -8.07
C TYR A 254 8.02 -16.74 -7.25
N ARG A 255 8.53 -17.79 -7.93
CA ARG A 255 9.14 -18.93 -7.23
C ARG A 255 10.57 -18.60 -6.78
N GLN A 256 10.71 -18.31 -5.50
CA GLN A 256 12.00 -18.12 -4.84
C GLN A 256 12.63 -19.48 -4.51
N PRO A 257 13.99 -19.57 -4.46
CA PRO A 257 14.67 -20.85 -4.19
C PRO A 257 14.27 -21.52 -2.86
N TYR A 258 13.92 -20.74 -1.86
CA TYR A 258 13.54 -21.26 -0.54
C TYR A 258 12.15 -21.91 -0.51
N PHE A 259 11.33 -21.76 -1.55
CA PHE A 259 10.06 -22.49 -1.67
C PHE A 259 10.28 -23.95 -2.11
N ASP A 260 11.46 -24.28 -2.67
CA ASP A 260 11.84 -25.64 -3.05
C ASP A 260 12.56 -26.39 -1.92
N ASP A 261 12.76 -25.75 -0.74
CA ASP A 261 13.38 -26.41 0.41
C ASP A 261 12.44 -27.48 0.98
N SER A 262 13.01 -28.64 1.31
CA SER A 262 12.25 -29.79 1.86
C SER A 262 11.55 -29.52 3.18
N SER A 263 11.94 -28.44 3.89
CA SER A 263 11.31 -28.00 5.13
C SER A 263 10.20 -26.97 4.93
N PHE A 264 9.93 -26.53 3.69
CA PHE A 264 8.85 -25.58 3.41
C PHE A 264 7.49 -26.07 3.95
N PRO A 265 6.68 -25.24 4.62
CA PRO A 265 6.86 -23.80 4.89
C PRO A 265 7.60 -23.48 6.22
N LYS A 266 8.13 -24.47 6.94
CA LYS A 266 8.77 -24.28 8.27
C LYS A 266 10.06 -23.45 8.20
N ASN A 267 10.69 -23.37 7.02
CA ASN A 267 11.85 -22.52 6.77
C ASN A 267 11.50 -21.04 6.58
N MET A 268 10.22 -20.69 6.43
CA MET A 268 9.82 -19.32 6.10
C MET A 268 9.91 -18.33 7.28
N PRO A 269 9.48 -18.65 8.52
CA PRO A 269 9.54 -17.71 9.63
C PRO A 269 10.91 -17.08 9.87
N PRO A 270 12.04 -17.80 9.85
CA PRO A 270 13.37 -17.20 9.95
C PRO A 270 13.71 -16.21 8.82
N ILE A 271 13.19 -16.43 7.61
CA ILE A 271 13.40 -15.54 6.46
C ILE A 271 12.61 -14.25 6.67
N TRP A 272 11.32 -14.34 6.99
CA TRP A 272 10.50 -13.18 7.30
C TRP A 272 11.01 -12.38 8.50
N GLU A 273 11.55 -13.08 9.52
CA GLU A 273 12.15 -12.43 10.70
C GLU A 273 13.33 -11.53 10.29
N ILE A 274 14.18 -11.98 9.37
CA ILE A 274 15.32 -11.22 8.87
C ILE A 274 14.83 -10.07 7.97
N HIS A 275 13.94 -10.35 7.02
CA HIS A 275 13.51 -9.36 6.05
C HIS A 275 12.75 -8.19 6.69
N PHE A 276 11.83 -8.46 7.64
CA PHE A 276 11.03 -7.40 8.27
C PHE A 276 10.54 -7.70 9.70
N GLY A 277 10.39 -8.97 10.08
CA GLY A 277 9.68 -9.36 11.30
C GLY A 277 10.30 -8.83 12.59
N ARG A 278 11.62 -8.69 12.65
CA ARG A 278 12.32 -8.09 13.80
C ARG A 278 12.00 -6.61 14.01
N MET A 279 11.35 -5.93 13.04
CA MET A 279 10.85 -4.57 13.21
C MET A 279 9.67 -4.51 14.18
N ALA A 280 8.88 -5.59 14.29
CA ALA A 280 7.69 -5.66 15.14
C ALA A 280 8.01 -5.33 16.60
N GLY A 281 7.15 -4.53 17.23
CA GLY A 281 7.32 -4.07 18.61
C GLY A 281 8.42 -3.01 18.82
N ARG A 282 9.27 -2.76 17.82
CA ARG A 282 10.30 -1.70 17.86
C ARG A 282 9.92 -0.51 17.00
N TYR A 283 9.37 -0.77 15.83
CA TYR A 283 8.95 0.25 14.87
C TYR A 283 7.50 0.02 14.44
N PRO A 284 6.79 1.08 13.99
CA PRO A 284 5.47 0.91 13.39
C PRO A 284 5.58 0.03 12.15
N LEU A 285 4.92 -1.11 12.16
CA LEU A 285 4.99 -2.13 11.11
C LEU A 285 3.60 -2.66 10.77
N GLY A 286 3.32 -2.81 9.50
CA GLY A 286 2.22 -3.56 8.94
C GLY A 286 2.68 -4.29 7.68
N ILE A 287 1.76 -4.85 6.90
CA ILE A 287 2.02 -5.46 5.60
C ILE A 287 1.29 -4.66 4.53
N GLY A 288 2.03 -4.06 3.58
CA GLY A 288 1.47 -3.23 2.50
C GLY A 288 0.81 -4.04 1.42
N GLU A 289 1.38 -5.19 1.10
CA GLU A 289 0.79 -6.19 0.21
C GLU A 289 1.20 -7.59 0.61
N PHE A 290 0.24 -8.50 0.57
CA PHE A 290 0.44 -9.93 0.49
C PHE A 290 -0.79 -10.58 -0.17
N GLY A 291 -0.61 -11.70 -0.82
CA GLY A 291 -1.68 -12.39 -1.53
C GLY A 291 -1.14 -13.51 -2.40
N GLY A 292 -2.02 -14.09 -3.20
CA GLY A 292 -1.71 -15.19 -4.11
C GLY A 292 -2.96 -15.92 -4.55
N ARG A 293 -2.79 -16.97 -5.34
CA ARG A 293 -3.91 -17.81 -5.84
C ARG A 293 -4.67 -18.52 -4.72
N TYR A 294 -4.00 -18.78 -3.60
CA TYR A 294 -4.50 -19.59 -2.49
C TYR A 294 -4.79 -21.02 -2.90
N GLU A 295 -3.88 -21.59 -3.67
CA GLU A 295 -3.93 -22.96 -4.18
C GLU A 295 -2.57 -23.64 -3.96
N GLU A 296 -2.55 -24.95 -3.74
CA GLU A 296 -1.33 -25.76 -3.62
C GLU A 296 -0.28 -25.15 -2.65
N ASP A 297 0.97 -25.03 -3.09
CA ASP A 297 2.07 -24.44 -2.29
C ASP A 297 1.78 -23.00 -1.85
N ASP A 298 1.05 -22.24 -2.65
CA ASP A 298 0.71 -20.86 -2.34
C ASP A 298 -0.28 -20.77 -1.16
N GLN A 299 -1.25 -21.68 -1.08
CA GLN A 299 -2.12 -21.79 0.09
C GLN A 299 -1.31 -22.11 1.35
N VAL A 300 -0.40 -23.09 1.26
CA VAL A 300 0.49 -23.47 2.35
C VAL A 300 1.33 -22.28 2.83
N TRP A 301 1.83 -21.48 1.88
CA TRP A 301 2.58 -20.26 2.19
C TRP A 301 1.72 -19.21 2.89
N GLN A 302 0.53 -18.90 2.37
CA GLN A 302 -0.35 -17.89 2.94
C GLN A 302 -0.82 -18.27 4.34
N ASP A 303 -1.15 -19.54 4.57
CA ASP A 303 -1.51 -20.05 5.91
C ASP A 303 -0.36 -19.86 6.90
N ALA A 304 0.86 -20.25 6.53
CA ALA A 304 2.06 -20.08 7.37
C ALA A 304 2.41 -18.60 7.58
N PHE A 305 2.18 -17.75 6.57
CA PHE A 305 2.43 -16.31 6.68
C PHE A 305 1.48 -15.66 7.68
N VAL A 306 0.19 -15.97 7.62
CA VAL A 306 -0.80 -15.47 8.58
C VAL A 306 -0.51 -15.99 9.99
N ASP A 307 -0.11 -17.25 10.15
CA ASP A 307 0.34 -17.79 11.45
C ASP A 307 1.50 -16.96 12.01
N TYR A 308 2.49 -16.65 11.18
CA TYR A 308 3.64 -15.84 11.57
C TYR A 308 3.22 -14.41 11.97
N LEU A 309 2.35 -13.76 11.20
CA LEU A 309 1.85 -12.41 11.52
C LEU A 309 1.10 -12.40 12.86
N LEU A 310 0.30 -13.43 13.14
CA LEU A 310 -0.40 -13.60 14.40
C LEU A 310 0.56 -13.78 15.58
N GLU A 311 1.59 -14.62 15.42
CA GLU A 311 2.63 -14.82 16.43
C GLU A 311 3.39 -13.54 16.77
N LYS A 312 3.64 -12.69 15.75
CA LYS A 312 4.35 -11.40 15.89
C LYS A 312 3.44 -10.25 16.30
N ASP A 313 2.13 -10.45 16.44
CA ASP A 313 1.10 -9.42 16.66
C ASP A 313 1.10 -8.32 15.59
N ILE A 314 1.39 -8.70 14.34
CA ILE A 314 1.30 -7.79 13.18
C ILE A 314 -0.12 -7.90 12.62
N ARG A 315 -0.99 -6.96 12.99
CA ARG A 315 -2.42 -6.96 12.64
C ARG A 315 -2.80 -5.94 11.57
N LEU A 316 -1.92 -4.98 11.27
CA LEU A 316 -2.11 -4.01 10.21
C LEU A 316 -1.69 -4.64 8.89
N PHE A 317 -2.61 -4.72 7.94
CA PHE A 317 -2.33 -5.32 6.65
C PHE A 317 -3.19 -4.72 5.52
N PHE A 318 -2.71 -4.89 4.28
CA PHE A 318 -3.47 -4.67 3.05
C PHE A 318 -3.30 -5.90 2.15
N TYR A 319 -4.39 -6.62 1.88
CA TYR A 319 -4.35 -7.81 1.03
C TYR A 319 -4.35 -7.41 -0.45
N TRP A 320 -3.52 -8.04 -1.25
CA TRP A 320 -3.53 -7.90 -2.70
C TRP A 320 -4.30 -9.07 -3.33
N SER A 321 -5.53 -8.86 -3.85
CA SER A 321 -6.30 -7.63 -3.94
C SER A 321 -7.79 -7.95 -3.93
N LEU A 322 -8.65 -6.94 -4.00
CA LEU A 322 -10.08 -7.13 -4.25
C LEU A 322 -10.31 -7.75 -5.63
N ASN A 323 -9.55 -7.30 -6.59
CA ASN A 323 -9.65 -7.52 -8.03
C ASN A 323 -9.36 -8.96 -8.45
N PRO A 324 -10.28 -9.67 -9.12
CA PRO A 324 -10.01 -11.01 -9.66
C PRO A 324 -9.06 -11.02 -10.86
N ASN A 325 -8.92 -9.91 -11.57
CA ASN A 325 -8.08 -9.79 -12.76
C ASN A 325 -6.60 -9.51 -12.50
N SER A 326 -6.13 -9.69 -11.26
CA SER A 326 -4.69 -9.80 -10.97
C SER A 326 -4.18 -11.15 -11.47
N GLY A 327 -3.25 -11.11 -12.44
CA GLY A 327 -2.85 -12.29 -13.22
C GLY A 327 -2.17 -13.40 -12.42
N ASP A 328 -1.46 -13.07 -11.38
CA ASP A 328 -0.66 -13.95 -10.54
C ASP A 328 -1.29 -14.26 -9.18
N THR A 329 -2.12 -13.37 -8.66
CA THR A 329 -2.75 -13.54 -7.34
C THR A 329 -4.25 -13.87 -7.41
N GLY A 330 -4.95 -13.44 -8.47
CA GLY A 330 -6.41 -13.33 -8.44
C GLY A 330 -6.85 -12.39 -7.31
N GLY A 331 -8.13 -12.39 -6.99
CA GLY A 331 -8.73 -11.48 -6.00
C GLY A 331 -9.38 -12.18 -4.81
N VAL A 332 -9.87 -11.37 -3.88
CA VAL A 332 -10.88 -11.75 -2.90
C VAL A 332 -12.21 -11.98 -3.58
N LEU A 333 -12.49 -11.23 -4.67
CA LEU A 333 -13.63 -11.52 -5.54
C LEU A 333 -13.25 -12.51 -6.64
N LEU A 334 -14.20 -13.29 -7.09
CA LEU A 334 -14.08 -14.17 -8.25
C LEU A 334 -14.35 -13.39 -9.56
N ASP A 335 -14.17 -14.05 -10.71
CA ASP A 335 -14.25 -13.43 -12.05
C ASP A 335 -15.56 -12.72 -12.37
N ASP A 336 -16.62 -13.03 -11.64
CA ASP A 336 -17.91 -12.33 -11.73
C ASP A 336 -17.93 -10.98 -11.00
N TRP A 337 -16.83 -10.62 -10.32
CA TRP A 337 -16.68 -9.41 -9.52
C TRP A 337 -17.70 -9.22 -8.37
N GLN A 338 -18.31 -10.30 -7.95
CA GLN A 338 -19.34 -10.32 -6.91
C GLN A 338 -19.15 -11.46 -5.92
N THR A 339 -18.94 -12.67 -6.42
CA THR A 339 -18.77 -13.86 -5.58
C THR A 339 -17.44 -13.77 -4.83
N VAL A 340 -17.45 -14.12 -3.55
CA VAL A 340 -16.31 -14.05 -2.66
C VAL A 340 -15.52 -15.36 -2.70
N HIS A 341 -14.21 -15.29 -2.71
CA HIS A 341 -13.32 -16.43 -2.50
C HIS A 341 -13.27 -16.78 -1.01
N GLU A 342 -14.14 -17.68 -0.58
CA GLU A 342 -14.35 -17.97 0.84
C GLU A 342 -13.08 -18.46 1.57
N GLY A 343 -12.19 -19.20 0.88
CA GLY A 343 -10.92 -19.65 1.46
C GLY A 343 -10.01 -18.47 1.85
N LYS A 344 -9.84 -17.50 0.95
CA LYS A 344 -9.07 -16.29 1.25
C LYS A 344 -9.70 -15.49 2.39
N MET A 345 -11.02 -15.33 2.38
CA MET A 345 -11.68 -14.60 3.46
C MET A 345 -11.62 -15.32 4.80
N ALA A 346 -11.69 -16.65 4.83
CA ALA A 346 -11.49 -17.42 6.06
C ALA A 346 -10.08 -17.19 6.64
N LEU A 347 -9.06 -17.16 5.79
CA LEU A 347 -7.68 -16.83 6.17
C LEU A 347 -7.59 -15.42 6.75
N LEU A 348 -8.12 -14.40 6.03
CA LEU A 348 -8.02 -13.00 6.42
C LEU A 348 -8.76 -12.66 7.71
N ARG A 349 -9.92 -13.30 7.97
CA ARG A 349 -10.67 -13.13 9.21
C ARG A 349 -9.84 -13.47 10.46
N ARG A 350 -8.88 -14.37 10.36
CA ARG A 350 -7.95 -14.71 11.46
C ARG A 350 -7.08 -13.50 11.89
N LEU A 351 -6.74 -12.60 10.95
CA LEU A 351 -6.01 -11.36 11.24
C LEU A 351 -6.92 -10.24 11.77
N MET A 352 -8.22 -10.32 11.49
CA MET A 352 -9.22 -9.31 11.88
C MET A 352 -9.78 -9.54 13.30
N GLU A 353 -9.60 -10.75 13.85
CA GLU A 353 -9.98 -11.14 15.22
C GLU A 353 -8.92 -10.66 16.24
#